data_5d141083eec3d0f8da43ad3512e34fb1
#
_entry.id   5d141083eec3d0f8da43ad3512e34fb1
#
_cell.length_a   1.000
_cell.length_b   1.000
_cell.length_c   1.000
_cell.angle_alpha   90.00
_cell.angle_beta   90.00
_cell.angle_gamma   90.00
#
_symmetry.space_group_name_H-M   'P 1'
#
loop_
_entity.id
_entity.type
_entity.pdbx_description
1 polymer ?
#
loop_
_entity_poly.entity_id
_entity_poly.type
_entity_poly.pdbx_seq_one_letter_code
_entity_poly.pdbx_strand_id
1 'polypeptide(L)'
;MTPPNTVIEFRHHDWTSIPSERIAEGVERQIIWGERVMVCRLRLAPHTVTAVHSHPHEQITLVERGRVDFFVEGQRRTASSGDVLVFPSNIRHGATMLDEEVVLVDIFSPLREDFLPEHDNNR
;
A
#
# COMPACT_ATOMS: atom_id res chain seq x y z
N MET A 1 -2.08 -7.92 -13.75
CA MET A 1 -1.21 -8.66 -14.66
C MET A 1 -0.95 -7.89 -15.95
N THR A 2 0.26 -7.91 -16.44
CA THR A 2 0.63 -7.19 -17.65
C THR A 2 0.15 -7.95 -18.89
N PRO A 3 -0.58 -7.30 -19.82
CA PRO A 3 -0.99 -7.97 -21.04
C PRO A 3 0.20 -8.47 -21.83
N PRO A 4 0.05 -9.56 -22.59
CA PRO A 4 1.19 -10.17 -23.28
C PRO A 4 1.93 -9.25 -24.25
N ASN A 5 1.22 -8.31 -24.89
CA ASN A 5 1.83 -7.44 -25.89
C ASN A 5 1.99 -6.02 -25.38
N THR A 6 2.03 -5.84 -24.08
CA THR A 6 2.28 -4.53 -23.48
C THR A 6 3.73 -4.14 -23.71
N VAL A 7 3.94 -2.94 -24.21
CA VAL A 7 5.27 -2.38 -24.38
C VAL A 7 5.72 -1.82 -23.04
N ILE A 8 6.90 -2.25 -22.60
CA ILE A 8 7.45 -1.79 -21.33
C ILE A 8 8.29 -0.55 -21.62
N GLU A 9 7.87 0.58 -21.09
CA GLU A 9 8.50 1.86 -21.36
C GLU A 9 8.94 2.53 -20.07
N PHE A 10 10.00 3.31 -20.17
CA PHE A 10 10.36 4.19 -19.07
C PHE A 10 9.25 5.25 -18.92
N ARG A 11 8.84 5.50 -17.68
CA ARG A 11 7.88 6.54 -17.35
C ARG A 11 8.39 7.36 -16.19
N HIS A 12 8.00 8.62 -16.18
CA HIS A 12 8.39 9.55 -15.13
C HIS A 12 7.13 10.22 -14.60
N HIS A 13 6.87 10.05 -13.31
CA HIS A 13 5.69 10.61 -12.65
C HIS A 13 6.12 11.35 -11.39
N ASP A 14 5.29 12.24 -10.92
CA ASP A 14 5.36 12.69 -9.53
C ASP A 14 4.00 12.42 -8.90
N TRP A 15 3.96 12.44 -7.58
CA TRP A 15 2.72 12.05 -6.90
C TRP A 15 1.57 13.00 -7.21
N THR A 16 1.85 14.27 -7.53
CA THR A 16 0.77 15.20 -7.83
C THR A 16 0.07 14.87 -9.14
N SER A 17 0.72 14.12 -10.03
CA SER A 17 0.14 13.74 -11.31
C SER A 17 -0.59 12.41 -11.24
N ILE A 18 -0.56 11.71 -10.11
CA ILE A 18 -1.19 10.40 -9.97
C ILE A 18 -2.52 10.60 -9.24
N PRO A 19 -3.64 10.15 -9.84
CA PRO A 19 -4.94 10.33 -9.21
C PRO A 19 -5.00 9.69 -7.82
N SER A 20 -5.66 10.38 -6.90
CA SER A 20 -5.92 9.86 -5.56
C SER A 20 -7.36 9.41 -5.52
N GLU A 21 -7.59 8.21 -4.98
CA GLU A 21 -8.94 7.70 -4.85
C GLU A 21 -9.23 7.36 -3.38
N ARG A 22 -10.43 7.66 -2.97
CA ARG A 22 -10.88 7.31 -1.63
C ARG A 22 -11.37 5.87 -1.67
N ILE A 23 -10.71 4.99 -0.94
CA ILE A 23 -11.02 3.57 -0.99
C ILE A 23 -11.79 3.12 0.25
N ALA A 24 -11.77 3.93 1.30
CA ALA A 24 -12.52 3.68 2.53
C ALA A 24 -12.58 4.97 3.31
N GLU A 25 -13.36 4.99 4.37
CA GLU A 25 -13.41 6.15 5.25
C GLU A 25 -12.01 6.42 5.80
N GLY A 26 -11.50 7.64 5.61
CA GLY A 26 -10.20 8.04 6.11
C GLY A 26 -9.02 7.46 5.35
N VAL A 27 -9.24 6.83 4.20
CA VAL A 27 -8.14 6.21 3.45
C VAL A 27 -8.17 6.66 2.01
N GLU A 28 -7.10 7.32 1.58
CA GLU A 28 -6.89 7.70 0.18
C GLU A 28 -5.66 6.99 -0.35
N ARG A 29 -5.72 6.60 -1.61
CA ARG A 29 -4.70 5.78 -2.22
C ARG A 29 -4.31 6.31 -3.58
N GLN A 30 -3.01 6.34 -3.83
CA GLN A 30 -2.43 6.58 -5.15
C GLN A 30 -1.61 5.35 -5.50
N ILE A 31 -1.73 4.84 -6.72
CA ILE A 31 -0.96 3.67 -7.12
C ILE A 31 -0.23 3.94 -8.42
N ILE A 32 0.95 3.35 -8.52
CA ILE A 32 1.76 3.34 -9.73
C ILE A 32 2.38 1.94 -9.82
N TRP A 33 2.49 1.40 -11.00
CA TRP A 33 3.02 0.04 -11.12
C TRP A 33 3.84 -0.11 -12.39
N GLY A 34 4.80 -1.02 -12.31
CA GLY A 34 5.56 -1.49 -13.45
C GLY A 34 5.10 -2.87 -13.82
N GLU A 35 6.02 -3.66 -14.32
CA GLU A 35 5.69 -5.02 -14.74
C GLU A 35 5.54 -5.98 -13.57
N ARG A 36 6.37 -5.83 -12.54
CA ARG A 36 6.41 -6.78 -11.42
C ARG A 36 6.30 -6.13 -10.06
N VAL A 37 6.30 -4.81 -9.99
CA VAL A 37 6.32 -4.09 -8.74
C VAL A 37 5.25 -3.02 -8.76
N MET A 38 4.52 -2.89 -7.65
CA MET A 38 3.53 -1.85 -7.48
C MET A 38 3.88 -1.02 -6.27
N VAL A 39 3.68 0.29 -6.37
CA VAL A 39 3.87 1.20 -5.25
C VAL A 39 2.53 1.87 -4.96
N CYS A 40 2.10 1.79 -3.71
CA CYS A 40 0.88 2.43 -3.24
C CYS A 40 1.26 3.48 -2.21
N ARG A 41 0.80 4.70 -2.42
CA ARG A 41 0.96 5.74 -1.41
C ARG A 41 -0.39 5.96 -0.76
N LEU A 42 -0.44 5.74 0.55
CA LEU A 42 -1.68 5.80 1.33
C LEU A 42 -1.63 6.97 2.27
N ARG A 43 -2.72 7.73 2.30
CA ARG A 43 -2.90 8.78 3.29
C ARG A 43 -4.05 8.35 4.18
N LEU A 44 -3.77 8.23 5.47
CA LEU A 44 -4.72 7.66 6.41
C LEU A 44 -4.98 8.66 7.53
N ALA A 45 -6.27 8.89 7.79
CA ALA A 45 -6.68 9.80 8.85
C ALA A 45 -6.30 9.24 10.23
N PRO A 46 -6.20 10.11 11.25
CA PRO A 46 -5.95 9.63 12.61
C PRO A 46 -6.95 8.56 13.01
N HIS A 47 -6.47 7.57 13.75
CA HIS A 47 -7.28 6.50 14.35
C HIS A 47 -7.92 5.55 13.35
N THR A 48 -7.54 5.61 12.07
CA THR A 48 -7.98 4.65 11.08
C THR A 48 -7.43 3.27 11.41
N VAL A 49 -8.27 2.25 11.23
CA VAL A 49 -7.90 0.86 11.49
C VAL A 49 -7.98 0.09 10.18
N THR A 50 -6.92 -0.62 9.84
CA THR A 50 -6.97 -1.57 8.73
C THR A 50 -7.04 -2.97 9.31
N ALA A 51 -7.94 -3.78 8.77
CA ALA A 51 -8.19 -5.10 9.32
C ALA A 51 -6.98 -6.02 9.13
N VAL A 52 -6.83 -6.96 10.05
CA VAL A 52 -5.80 -7.98 9.91
C VAL A 52 -6.10 -8.83 8.69
N HIS A 53 -5.11 -9.03 7.85
CA HIS A 53 -5.26 -9.81 6.62
C HIS A 53 -3.90 -10.38 6.22
N SER A 54 -3.91 -11.20 5.19
CA SER A 54 -2.68 -11.73 4.61
C SER A 54 -2.86 -11.81 3.10
N HIS A 55 -1.75 -11.82 2.39
CA HIS A 55 -1.76 -11.94 0.94
C HIS A 55 -0.44 -12.55 0.49
N PRO A 56 -0.42 -13.21 -0.69
CA PRO A 56 0.81 -13.87 -1.15
C PRO A 56 1.90 -12.91 -1.59
N HIS A 57 1.58 -11.64 -1.78
CA HIS A 57 2.55 -10.64 -2.21
C HIS A 57 3.52 -10.32 -1.09
N GLU A 58 4.80 -10.18 -1.44
CA GLU A 58 5.76 -9.61 -0.53
C GLU A 58 5.51 -8.11 -0.45
N GLN A 59 5.67 -7.53 0.74
CA GLN A 59 5.38 -6.12 0.94
C GLN A 59 6.48 -5.47 1.76
N ILE A 60 6.90 -4.28 1.31
CA ILE A 60 7.78 -3.42 2.10
C ILE A 60 7.02 -2.13 2.31
N THR A 61 6.96 -1.67 3.55
CA THR A 61 6.24 -0.45 3.91
C THR A 61 7.19 0.58 4.46
N LEU A 62 7.14 1.77 3.90
CA LEU A 62 7.88 2.92 4.39
C LEU A 62 6.91 3.83 5.12
N VAL A 63 7.22 4.19 6.37
CA VAL A 63 6.42 5.19 7.07
C VAL A 63 6.98 6.54 6.69
N GLU A 64 6.23 7.28 5.88
CA GLU A 64 6.67 8.58 5.42
C GLU A 64 6.32 9.66 6.44
N ARG A 65 5.18 9.51 7.13
CA ARG A 65 4.69 10.52 8.06
C ARG A 65 3.82 9.85 9.12
N GLY A 66 3.90 10.34 10.34
CA GLY A 66 3.02 9.94 11.43
C GLY A 66 3.52 8.72 12.18
N ARG A 67 2.63 8.18 13.01
CA ARG A 67 2.92 7.02 13.85
C ARG A 67 1.79 6.03 13.72
N VAL A 68 2.15 4.76 13.67
CA VAL A 68 1.20 3.69 13.40
C VAL A 68 1.59 2.44 14.22
N ASP A 69 0.58 1.78 14.78
CA ASP A 69 0.76 0.49 15.43
C ASP A 69 0.46 -0.60 14.42
N PHE A 70 1.47 -1.38 14.08
CA PHE A 70 1.29 -2.56 13.23
C PHE A 70 1.09 -3.79 14.11
N PHE A 71 0.16 -4.63 13.70
CA PHE A 71 -0.07 -5.93 14.32
C PHE A 71 0.41 -6.98 13.34
N VAL A 72 1.45 -7.73 13.72
CA VAL A 72 2.09 -8.69 12.85
C VAL A 72 2.16 -10.01 13.60
N GLU A 73 1.45 -11.03 13.10
CA GLU A 73 1.35 -12.34 13.73
C GLU A 73 1.05 -12.23 15.22
N GLY A 74 0.09 -11.38 15.56
CA GLY A 74 -0.36 -11.21 16.93
C GLY A 74 0.50 -10.31 17.80
N GLN A 75 1.58 -9.77 17.28
CA GLN A 75 2.44 -8.85 18.04
C GLN A 75 2.27 -7.42 17.55
N ARG A 76 2.33 -6.50 18.48
CA ARG A 76 2.20 -5.08 18.16
C ARG A 76 3.60 -4.46 18.01
N ARG A 77 3.76 -3.66 16.97
CA ARG A 77 4.97 -2.89 16.72
C ARG A 77 4.58 -1.47 16.35
N THR A 78 5.06 -0.51 17.12
CA THR A 78 4.83 0.90 16.81
C THR A 78 5.94 1.37 15.87
N ALA A 79 5.53 1.99 14.77
CA ALA A 79 6.47 2.54 13.79
C ALA A 79 6.19 4.01 13.59
N SER A 80 7.22 4.75 13.21
CA SER A 80 7.10 6.19 13.00
C SER A 80 7.89 6.60 11.76
N SER A 81 7.77 7.88 11.41
CA SER A 81 8.39 8.45 10.23
C SER A 81 9.85 8.01 10.11
N GLY A 82 10.23 7.47 8.96
CA GLY A 82 11.57 6.97 8.71
C GLY A 82 11.74 5.48 8.89
N ASP A 83 10.75 4.80 9.46
CA ASP A 83 10.84 3.35 9.67
C ASP A 83 10.49 2.59 8.39
N VAL A 84 11.09 1.42 8.26
CA VAL A 84 10.86 0.52 7.13
C VAL A 84 10.48 -0.84 7.70
N LEU A 85 9.39 -1.41 7.16
CA LEU A 85 8.92 -2.72 7.61
C LEU A 85 8.87 -3.67 6.42
N VAL A 86 9.29 -4.91 6.66
CA VAL A 86 9.26 -5.95 5.64
C VAL A 86 8.24 -7.00 6.06
N PHE A 87 7.24 -7.21 5.20
CA PHE A 87 6.19 -8.21 5.44
C PHE A 87 6.37 -9.34 4.45
N PRO A 88 6.81 -10.52 4.91
CA PRO A 88 6.94 -11.67 4.01
C PRO A 88 5.59 -12.09 3.45
N SER A 89 5.64 -12.88 2.38
CA SER A 89 4.42 -13.46 1.80
C SER A 89 3.58 -14.13 2.87
N ASN A 90 2.29 -13.87 2.85
CA ASN A 90 1.27 -14.53 3.67
C ASN A 90 1.35 -14.26 5.16
N ILE A 91 2.20 -13.34 5.61
CA ILE A 91 2.22 -12.98 7.02
C ILE A 91 0.96 -12.19 7.36
N ARG A 92 0.35 -12.50 8.49
CA ARG A 92 -0.86 -11.81 8.94
C ARG A 92 -0.49 -10.47 9.53
N HIS A 93 -1.12 -9.42 9.04
CA HIS A 93 -0.80 -8.07 9.52
C HIS A 93 -1.99 -7.13 9.38
N GLY A 94 -1.98 -6.11 10.21
CA GLY A 94 -2.96 -5.03 10.18
C GLY A 94 -2.35 -3.82 10.85
N ALA A 95 -3.09 -2.73 10.93
CA ALA A 95 -2.52 -1.50 11.46
C ALA A 95 -3.60 -0.60 12.05
N THR A 96 -3.21 0.19 13.06
CA THR A 96 -4.03 1.23 13.64
C THR A 96 -3.21 2.51 13.64
N MET A 97 -3.74 3.55 12.97
CA MET A 97 -3.10 4.86 12.97
C MET A 97 -3.28 5.51 14.33
N LEU A 98 -2.26 6.22 14.79
CA LEU A 98 -2.36 6.90 16.07
C LEU A 98 -3.03 8.27 15.91
N ASP A 99 -2.58 9.29 16.60
CA ASP A 99 -3.37 10.50 16.74
C ASP A 99 -3.04 11.59 15.72
N GLU A 100 -2.34 11.24 14.65
CA GLU A 100 -2.09 12.18 13.56
C GLU A 100 -2.22 11.48 12.23
N GLU A 101 -2.28 12.26 11.15
CA GLU A 101 -2.34 11.71 9.82
C GLU A 101 -1.09 10.88 9.54
N VAL A 102 -1.28 9.75 8.89
CA VAL A 102 -0.19 8.84 8.55
C VAL A 102 -0.10 8.74 7.03
N VAL A 103 1.12 8.79 6.51
CA VAL A 103 1.39 8.53 5.10
C VAL A 103 2.31 7.33 5.04
N LEU A 104 1.82 6.29 4.35
CA LEU A 104 2.56 5.05 4.14
C LEU A 104 2.84 4.87 2.66
N VAL A 105 4.00 4.33 2.35
CA VAL A 105 4.30 3.91 0.99
C VAL A 105 4.49 2.39 1.03
N ASP A 106 3.57 1.66 0.41
CA ASP A 106 3.62 0.21 0.35
C ASP A 106 4.14 -0.21 -1.01
N ILE A 107 5.12 -1.10 -1.00
CA ILE A 107 5.72 -1.65 -2.21
C ILE A 107 5.40 -3.13 -2.25
N PHE A 108 4.75 -3.56 -3.33
CA PHE A 108 4.31 -4.96 -3.49
C PHE A 108 4.99 -5.62 -4.66
N SER A 109 5.30 -6.90 -4.50
CA SER A 109 5.74 -7.75 -5.60
C SER A 109 5.18 -9.17 -5.38
N PRO A 110 4.51 -9.74 -6.36
CA PRO A 110 4.10 -9.16 -7.65
C PRO A 110 3.02 -8.11 -7.46
N LEU A 111 2.45 -7.65 -8.56
CA LEU A 111 1.42 -6.62 -8.50
C LEU A 111 0.20 -7.10 -7.73
N ARG A 112 -0.40 -6.17 -6.98
CA ARG A 112 -1.72 -6.38 -6.40
C ARG A 112 -2.74 -6.18 -7.51
N GLU A 113 -3.11 -7.25 -8.19
CA GLU A 113 -4.03 -7.16 -9.33
C GLU A 113 -5.39 -6.67 -8.91
N ASP A 114 -5.78 -6.95 -7.67
CA ASP A 114 -7.04 -6.48 -7.13
C ASP A 114 -7.09 -4.95 -6.98
N PHE A 115 -5.93 -4.28 -7.02
CA PHE A 115 -5.88 -2.82 -6.96
C PHE A 115 -5.95 -2.17 -8.34
N LEU A 116 -5.73 -2.93 -9.40
CA LEU A 116 -5.63 -2.35 -10.74
C LEU A 116 -7.02 -1.97 -11.27
N PRO A 117 -7.11 -0.83 -11.98
CA PRO A 117 -8.41 -0.36 -12.45
C PRO A 117 -9.13 -1.34 -13.36
N GLU A 118 -8.41 -2.04 -14.24
CA GLU A 118 -9.06 -2.95 -15.17
C GLU A 118 -9.63 -4.17 -14.47
N HIS A 119 -9.14 -4.49 -13.29
CA HIS A 119 -9.71 -5.58 -12.50
C HIS A 119 -11.15 -5.25 -12.12
N ASP A 120 -11.43 -3.98 -11.83
CA ASP A 120 -12.75 -3.53 -11.44
C ASP A 120 -13.72 -3.56 -12.60
N ASN A 121 -13.21 -3.55 -13.83
CA ASN A 121 -14.05 -3.47 -15.02
C ASN A 121 -14.44 -4.82 -15.58
N ASN A 122 -14.04 -5.89 -14.94
CA ASN A 122 -14.31 -7.24 -15.40
C ASN A 122 -15.52 -7.86 -14.74
N ARG A 123 -16.41 -7.02 -14.30
CA ARG A 123 -17.59 -7.52 -13.57
C ARG A 123 -18.73 -7.77 -14.48
#